data_4f1c7904b446f079e1d53f4df4d132f1
#
_entry.id   4f1c7904b446f079e1d53f4df4d132f1
#
_cell.length_a   1.000
_cell.length_b   1.000
_cell.length_c   1.000
_cell.angle_alpha   90.00
_cell.angle_beta   90.00
_cell.angle_gamma   90.00
#
_symmetry.space_group_name_H-M   'P 1'
#
loop_
_entity.id
_entity.type
_entity.pdbx_description
1 polymer ?
#
loop_
_entity_poly.entity_id
_entity_poly.type
_entity_poly.pdbx_seq_one_letter_code
_entity_poly.pdbx_strand_id
1 'polypeptide(L)'
;MKRILVMCILIISAAAFAECSEADKKALEAFDRAWSEAGERGDRAALMNVYADDYVNLPGMDNKTQTIDDSIKAFEADKANPQMADKVSHDNYMITCTPTTATITHRNAVTVKVGTGGKEETFYTRSVHFLEKRNGKWQVVSNAGHGLDDYGMLEYMEMDWNNAYAKRDAAWFERNYADDMSEVDSSDGKRLSKKEAIAAMLADKTTDESVQIESMNIRVEGNTAVVMSVLHIKGRDEKGQAFDRRTRYIDTFVKRDGRWMVWATQGTRITPVTK
;
A
#
# COMPACT_ATOMS: atom_id res chain seq x y z
N MET A 1 -50.86 43.36 28.96
CA MET A 1 -50.45 42.75 27.71
C MET A 1 -49.07 42.08 27.93
N LYS A 2 -49.05 40.74 28.07
CA LYS A 2 -47.80 40.00 28.29
C LYS A 2 -47.30 39.57 26.90
N ARG A 3 -46.10 40.03 26.48
CA ARG A 3 -45.44 39.61 25.25
C ARG A 3 -44.73 38.30 25.52
N ILE A 4 -45.17 37.22 24.89
CA ILE A 4 -44.49 35.94 24.91
C ILE A 4 -43.42 36.01 23.80
N LEU A 5 -42.16 35.98 24.22
CA LEU A 5 -41.00 35.88 23.29
C LEU A 5 -40.80 34.39 22.96
N VAL A 6 -41.19 34.01 21.73
CA VAL A 6 -40.91 32.64 21.21
C VAL A 6 -39.45 32.64 20.72
N MET A 7 -38.59 31.99 21.47
CA MET A 7 -37.21 31.78 21.13
C MET A 7 -37.11 30.52 20.25
N CYS A 8 -37.03 30.71 18.90
CA CYS A 8 -36.72 29.64 17.98
C CYS A 8 -35.28 29.19 18.19
N ILE A 9 -35.07 28.05 18.84
CA ILE A 9 -33.78 27.39 18.90
C ILE A 9 -33.58 26.72 17.54
N LEU A 10 -32.75 27.30 16.66
CA LEU A 10 -32.20 26.65 15.48
C LEU A 10 -31.23 25.57 15.97
N ILE A 11 -31.69 24.33 15.99
CA ILE A 11 -30.81 23.16 16.12
C ILE A 11 -30.10 23.02 14.77
N ILE A 12 -28.93 23.63 14.64
CA ILE A 12 -28.01 23.31 13.57
C ILE A 12 -27.48 21.92 13.95
N SER A 13 -28.08 20.88 13.37
CA SER A 13 -27.45 19.56 13.36
C SER A 13 -26.17 19.69 12.55
N ALA A 14 -25.02 19.87 13.24
CA ALA A 14 -23.73 19.55 12.67
C ALA A 14 -23.83 18.06 12.30
N ALA A 15 -24.07 17.78 11.03
CA ALA A 15 -23.79 16.46 10.50
C ALA A 15 -22.28 16.28 10.69
N ALA A 16 -21.90 15.69 11.82
CA ALA A 16 -20.58 15.17 11.99
C ALA A 16 -20.38 14.24 10.79
N PHE A 17 -19.42 14.57 9.93
CA PHE A 17 -18.95 13.63 8.92
C PHE A 17 -18.46 12.42 9.71
N ALA A 18 -19.30 11.39 9.80
CA ALA A 18 -18.93 10.17 10.49
C ALA A 18 -17.73 9.62 9.73
N GLU A 19 -16.60 9.56 10.41
CA GLU A 19 -15.43 8.89 9.84
C GLU A 19 -15.79 7.44 9.51
N CYS A 20 -15.21 6.97 8.44
CA CYS A 20 -15.28 5.58 8.00
C CYS A 20 -14.85 4.64 9.13
N SER A 21 -15.74 3.79 9.58
CA SER A 21 -15.39 2.79 10.59
C SER A 21 -14.46 1.70 10.01
N GLU A 22 -13.73 1.00 10.86
CA GLU A 22 -12.92 -0.13 10.41
C GLU A 22 -13.78 -1.27 9.82
N ALA A 23 -15.04 -1.39 10.23
CA ALA A 23 -15.98 -2.33 9.63
C ALA A 23 -16.36 -1.90 8.19
N ASP A 24 -16.56 -0.60 7.96
CA ASP A 24 -16.83 -0.07 6.62
C ASP A 24 -15.63 -0.27 5.69
N LYS A 25 -14.42 0.00 6.17
CA LYS A 25 -13.19 -0.22 5.39
C LYS A 25 -13.04 -1.70 5.00
N LYS A 26 -13.26 -2.63 5.93
CA LYS A 26 -13.24 -4.07 5.62
C LYS A 26 -14.30 -4.48 4.60
N ALA A 27 -15.49 -3.92 4.70
CA ALA A 27 -16.56 -4.19 3.73
C ALA A 27 -16.22 -3.64 2.33
N LEU A 28 -15.59 -2.46 2.25
CA LEU A 28 -15.12 -1.87 1.00
C LEU A 28 -13.95 -2.65 0.39
N GLU A 29 -13.01 -3.13 1.21
CA GLU A 29 -11.94 -4.02 0.74
C GLU A 29 -12.52 -5.33 0.19
N ALA A 30 -13.49 -5.93 0.88
CA ALA A 30 -14.14 -7.14 0.42
C ALA A 30 -14.92 -6.93 -0.89
N PHE A 31 -15.56 -5.76 -1.05
CA PHE A 31 -16.21 -5.35 -2.30
C PHE A 31 -15.22 -5.26 -3.46
N ASP A 32 -14.07 -4.63 -3.22
CA ASP A 32 -13.03 -4.44 -4.23
C ASP A 32 -12.42 -5.77 -4.68
N ARG A 33 -12.12 -6.66 -3.72
CA ARG A 33 -11.62 -8.01 -4.01
C ARG A 33 -12.63 -8.83 -4.83
N ALA A 34 -13.91 -8.76 -4.47
CA ALA A 34 -14.97 -9.46 -5.21
C ALA A 34 -15.12 -8.93 -6.64
N TRP A 35 -14.89 -7.63 -6.84
CA TRP A 35 -14.87 -7.03 -8.18
C TRP A 35 -13.70 -7.58 -9.01
N SER A 36 -12.50 -7.62 -8.46
CA SER A 36 -11.31 -8.19 -9.12
C SER A 36 -11.53 -9.66 -9.49
N GLU A 37 -12.03 -10.46 -8.55
CA GLU A 37 -12.35 -11.87 -8.79
C GLU A 37 -13.43 -12.06 -9.88
N ALA A 38 -14.40 -11.16 -9.96
CA ALA A 38 -15.41 -11.19 -11.03
C ALA A 38 -14.75 -10.91 -12.39
N GLY A 39 -13.78 -9.99 -12.45
CA GLY A 39 -12.97 -9.73 -13.64
C GLY A 39 -12.17 -10.96 -14.08
N GLU A 40 -11.46 -11.59 -13.15
CA GLU A 40 -10.67 -12.80 -13.41
C GLU A 40 -11.54 -13.96 -13.93
N ARG A 41 -12.74 -14.13 -13.39
CA ARG A 41 -13.70 -15.15 -13.87
C ARG A 41 -14.37 -14.78 -15.20
N GLY A 42 -14.32 -13.51 -15.61
CA GLY A 42 -15.09 -12.99 -16.75
C GLY A 42 -16.59 -12.97 -16.47
N ASP A 43 -16.98 -12.74 -15.22
CA ASP A 43 -18.38 -12.66 -14.79
C ASP A 43 -18.96 -11.29 -15.16
N ARG A 44 -19.40 -11.17 -16.43
CA ARG A 44 -19.95 -9.94 -16.96
C ARG A 44 -21.16 -9.42 -16.13
N ALA A 45 -21.99 -10.32 -15.62
CA ALA A 45 -23.18 -9.92 -14.85
C ALA A 45 -22.78 -9.29 -13.51
N ALA A 46 -21.80 -9.89 -12.82
CA ALA A 46 -21.23 -9.32 -11.59
C ALA A 46 -20.56 -7.98 -11.88
N LEU A 47 -19.75 -7.88 -12.94
CA LEU A 47 -19.08 -6.63 -13.33
C LEU A 47 -20.07 -5.50 -13.62
N MET A 48 -21.12 -5.75 -14.40
CA MET A 48 -22.18 -4.76 -14.66
C MET A 48 -22.88 -4.28 -13.39
N ASN A 49 -22.88 -5.09 -12.34
CA ASN A 49 -23.45 -4.72 -11.05
C ASN A 49 -22.54 -3.85 -10.19
N VAL A 50 -21.24 -3.85 -10.45
CA VAL A 50 -20.24 -3.08 -9.70
C VAL A 50 -20.16 -1.65 -10.21
N TYR A 51 -20.24 -1.45 -11.52
CA TYR A 51 -20.11 -0.13 -12.12
C TYR A 51 -21.39 0.71 -11.98
N ALA A 52 -21.20 2.01 -11.78
CA ALA A 52 -22.27 2.98 -11.95
C ALA A 52 -22.59 3.21 -13.43
N ASP A 53 -23.83 3.57 -13.77
CA ASP A 53 -24.25 3.79 -15.17
C ASP A 53 -23.44 4.89 -15.87
N ASP A 54 -22.93 5.86 -15.10
CA ASP A 54 -22.09 6.98 -15.54
C ASP A 54 -20.58 6.74 -15.28
N TYR A 55 -20.19 5.50 -15.10
CA TYR A 55 -18.78 5.14 -14.86
C TYR A 55 -17.85 5.62 -15.96
N VAL A 56 -16.72 6.13 -15.54
CA VAL A 56 -15.62 6.54 -16.42
C VAL A 56 -14.29 6.03 -15.86
N ASN A 57 -13.57 5.26 -16.65
CA ASN A 57 -12.16 4.99 -16.36
C ASN A 57 -11.33 6.22 -16.75
N LEU A 58 -10.56 6.76 -15.81
CA LEU A 58 -9.69 7.90 -16.06
C LEU A 58 -8.58 7.49 -17.04
N PRO A 59 -8.11 8.43 -17.89
CA PRO A 59 -7.13 8.12 -18.92
C PRO A 59 -5.90 7.47 -18.32
N GLY A 60 -5.53 6.34 -18.90
CA GLY A 60 -4.22 5.75 -18.71
C GLY A 60 -3.14 6.49 -19.51
N MET A 61 -2.10 5.78 -19.89
CA MET A 61 -0.98 6.36 -20.63
C MET A 61 -1.35 6.88 -22.03
N ASP A 62 -2.46 6.42 -22.62
CA ASP A 62 -2.95 6.80 -23.94
C ASP A 62 -3.94 7.98 -23.94
N ASN A 63 -4.22 8.56 -22.78
CA ASN A 63 -5.19 9.65 -22.58
C ASN A 63 -6.62 9.34 -23.08
N LYS A 64 -7.00 8.07 -23.19
CA LYS A 64 -8.36 7.67 -23.56
C LYS A 64 -9.17 7.30 -22.33
N THR A 65 -10.33 7.92 -22.18
CA THR A 65 -11.34 7.46 -21.21
C THR A 65 -11.98 6.17 -21.72
N GLN A 66 -12.29 5.28 -20.79
CA GLN A 66 -12.96 4.01 -21.09
C GLN A 66 -14.33 3.99 -20.42
N THR A 67 -15.31 3.44 -21.13
CA THR A 67 -16.65 3.15 -20.64
C THR A 67 -16.67 1.79 -19.92
N ILE A 68 -17.84 1.45 -19.34
CA ILE A 68 -18.07 0.11 -18.76
C ILE A 68 -17.77 -0.99 -19.78
N ASP A 69 -18.31 -0.86 -21.00
CA ASP A 69 -18.11 -1.86 -22.05
C ASP A 69 -16.64 -2.00 -22.45
N ASP A 70 -15.88 -0.92 -22.52
CA ASP A 70 -14.47 -0.95 -22.82
C ASP A 70 -13.70 -1.65 -21.69
N SER A 71 -14.02 -1.35 -20.43
CA SER A 71 -13.40 -1.98 -19.26
C SER A 71 -13.69 -3.49 -19.21
N ILE A 72 -14.92 -3.89 -19.49
CA ILE A 72 -15.28 -5.32 -19.54
C ILE A 72 -14.59 -6.04 -20.69
N LYS A 73 -14.51 -5.43 -21.88
CA LYS A 73 -13.75 -5.98 -23.01
C LYS A 73 -12.25 -6.12 -22.71
N ALA A 74 -11.69 -5.19 -21.93
CA ALA A 74 -10.30 -5.31 -21.48
C ALA A 74 -10.12 -6.55 -20.60
N PHE A 75 -10.98 -6.80 -19.62
CA PHE A 75 -10.93 -8.04 -18.82
C PHE A 75 -11.07 -9.30 -19.65
N GLU A 76 -11.98 -9.29 -20.65
CA GLU A 76 -12.17 -10.44 -21.57
C GLU A 76 -10.93 -10.68 -22.41
N ALA A 77 -10.28 -9.60 -22.89
CA ALA A 77 -9.05 -9.68 -23.68
C ALA A 77 -7.87 -10.19 -22.84
N ASP A 78 -7.73 -9.72 -21.62
CA ASP A 78 -6.69 -10.16 -20.68
C ASP A 78 -6.83 -11.65 -20.37
N LYS A 79 -8.04 -12.11 -20.14
CA LYS A 79 -8.33 -13.53 -19.90
C LYS A 79 -8.00 -14.41 -21.12
N ALA A 80 -8.19 -13.88 -22.32
CA ALA A 80 -7.88 -14.59 -23.58
C ALA A 80 -6.38 -14.57 -23.93
N ASN A 81 -5.58 -13.71 -23.27
CA ASN A 81 -4.16 -13.57 -23.54
C ASN A 81 -3.35 -14.60 -22.77
N PRO A 82 -2.71 -15.59 -23.44
CA PRO A 82 -1.93 -16.64 -22.76
C PRO A 82 -0.65 -16.14 -22.06
N GLN A 83 -0.27 -14.88 -22.28
CA GLN A 83 0.87 -14.23 -21.61
C GLN A 83 0.45 -13.50 -20.34
N MET A 84 -0.84 -13.20 -20.19
CA MET A 84 -1.35 -12.60 -18.97
C MET A 84 -1.40 -13.61 -17.84
N ALA A 85 -1.15 -13.11 -16.66
CA ALA A 85 -0.84 -13.92 -15.52
C ALA A 85 -2.01 -14.78 -15.04
N ASP A 86 -1.68 -15.96 -14.67
CA ASP A 86 -2.54 -16.79 -13.83
C ASP A 86 -2.66 -16.27 -12.38
N LYS A 87 -1.95 -15.16 -12.04
CA LYS A 87 -1.88 -14.65 -10.66
C LYS A 87 -1.82 -13.12 -10.63
N VAL A 88 -2.92 -12.53 -10.24
CA VAL A 88 -2.97 -11.15 -9.76
C VAL A 88 -3.19 -11.19 -8.25
N SER A 89 -2.37 -10.49 -7.48
CA SER A 89 -2.60 -10.31 -6.05
C SER A 89 -2.75 -8.84 -5.72
N HIS A 90 -3.58 -8.56 -4.71
CA HIS A 90 -3.88 -7.21 -4.25
C HIS A 90 -3.48 -7.07 -2.80
N ASP A 91 -2.70 -6.05 -2.50
CA ASP A 91 -2.26 -5.73 -1.13
C ASP A 91 -2.15 -4.22 -0.90
N ASN A 92 -1.67 -3.83 0.27
CA ASN A 92 -1.43 -2.44 0.63
C ASN A 92 -2.66 -1.55 0.39
N TYR A 93 -3.83 -2.00 0.90
CA TYR A 93 -5.07 -1.24 0.82
C TYR A 93 -5.04 0.00 1.71
N MET A 94 -5.39 1.14 1.13
CA MET A 94 -5.70 2.36 1.86
C MET A 94 -7.11 2.81 1.46
N ILE A 95 -7.98 2.95 2.45
CA ILE A 95 -9.41 3.23 2.24
C ILE A 95 -9.80 4.43 3.06
N THR A 96 -10.38 5.43 2.41
CA THR A 96 -11.07 6.54 3.04
C THR A 96 -12.53 6.52 2.62
N CYS A 97 -13.45 6.77 3.53
CA CYS A 97 -14.86 6.82 3.18
C CYS A 97 -15.67 7.78 4.04
N THR A 98 -16.82 8.14 3.50
CA THR A 98 -17.95 8.78 4.15
C THR A 98 -19.14 7.80 4.10
N PRO A 99 -20.31 8.13 4.65
CA PRO A 99 -21.49 7.27 4.49
C PRO A 99 -21.91 6.99 3.04
N THR A 100 -21.51 7.85 2.08
CA THR A 100 -21.97 7.79 0.69
C THR A 100 -20.87 7.78 -0.37
N THR A 101 -19.63 8.06 0.00
CA THR A 101 -18.48 8.07 -0.94
C THR A 101 -17.31 7.30 -0.37
N ALA A 102 -16.50 6.71 -1.23
CA ALA A 102 -15.26 6.06 -0.82
C ALA A 102 -14.18 6.21 -1.89
N THR A 103 -12.93 6.23 -1.41
CA THR A 103 -11.74 6.04 -2.25
C THR A 103 -11.01 4.81 -1.75
N ILE A 104 -10.79 3.87 -2.64
CA ILE A 104 -9.99 2.68 -2.40
C ILE A 104 -8.73 2.80 -3.25
N THR A 105 -7.56 2.63 -2.65
CA THR A 105 -6.33 2.49 -3.40
C THR A 105 -5.56 1.28 -2.88
N HIS A 106 -5.00 0.51 -3.81
CA HIS A 106 -4.24 -0.69 -3.48
C HIS A 106 -3.14 -0.95 -4.52
N ARG A 107 -2.15 -1.75 -4.15
CA ARG A 107 -1.13 -2.24 -5.06
C ARG A 107 -1.60 -3.55 -5.70
N ASN A 108 -1.33 -3.70 -6.99
CA ASN A 108 -1.46 -4.96 -7.71
C ASN A 108 -0.08 -5.51 -8.00
N ALA A 109 0.12 -6.80 -7.76
CA ALA A 109 1.24 -7.56 -8.27
C ALA A 109 0.72 -8.48 -9.39
N VAL A 110 1.16 -8.22 -10.62
CA VAL A 110 0.74 -8.94 -11.82
C VAL A 110 1.93 -9.74 -12.33
N THR A 111 1.85 -11.07 -12.27
CA THR A 111 2.90 -11.96 -12.79
C THR A 111 2.56 -12.36 -14.21
N VAL A 112 3.46 -12.14 -15.15
CA VAL A 112 3.31 -12.48 -16.57
C VAL A 112 4.45 -13.38 -17.03
N LYS A 113 4.21 -14.16 -18.06
CA LYS A 113 5.24 -14.95 -18.73
C LYS A 113 5.82 -14.13 -19.87
N VAL A 114 7.11 -13.80 -19.78
CA VAL A 114 7.81 -12.99 -20.79
C VAL A 114 8.79 -13.83 -21.61
N GLY A 115 8.92 -13.46 -22.87
CA GLY A 115 9.86 -14.09 -23.83
C GLY A 115 9.51 -15.53 -24.21
N THR A 116 10.31 -16.09 -25.11
CA THR A 116 10.13 -17.44 -25.67
C THR A 116 10.38 -18.57 -24.67
N GLY A 117 11.01 -18.27 -23.52
CA GLY A 117 11.26 -19.23 -22.44
C GLY A 117 10.20 -19.25 -21.34
N GLY A 118 9.19 -18.39 -21.40
CA GLY A 118 8.12 -18.33 -20.40
C GLY A 118 8.61 -17.95 -18.99
N LYS A 119 9.69 -17.15 -18.88
CA LYS A 119 10.16 -16.63 -17.60
C LYS A 119 9.06 -15.80 -16.95
N GLU A 120 8.72 -16.12 -15.70
CA GLU A 120 7.75 -15.33 -14.95
C GLU A 120 8.41 -14.04 -14.45
N GLU A 121 7.75 -12.91 -14.73
CA GLU A 121 8.12 -11.60 -14.22
C GLU A 121 6.92 -10.95 -13.56
N THR A 122 7.12 -10.31 -12.40
CA THR A 122 6.06 -9.63 -11.66
C THR A 122 6.21 -8.14 -11.85
N PHE A 123 5.14 -7.52 -12.33
CA PHE A 123 5.00 -6.06 -12.44
C PHE A 123 4.06 -5.57 -11.34
N TYR A 124 4.32 -4.37 -10.89
CA TYR A 124 3.51 -3.74 -9.86
C TYR A 124 2.81 -2.51 -10.43
N THR A 125 1.54 -2.37 -10.07
CA THR A 125 0.74 -1.19 -10.40
C THR A 125 0.02 -0.70 -9.15
N ARG A 126 -0.41 0.55 -9.16
CA ARG A 126 -1.30 1.12 -8.16
C ARG A 126 -2.62 1.48 -8.81
N SER A 127 -3.71 1.01 -8.22
CA SER A 127 -5.07 1.39 -8.59
C SER A 127 -5.67 2.38 -7.61
N VAL A 128 -6.54 3.24 -8.10
CA VAL A 128 -7.36 4.16 -7.32
C VAL A 128 -8.79 4.05 -7.81
N HIS A 129 -9.70 3.64 -6.95
CA HIS A 129 -11.11 3.45 -7.24
C HIS A 129 -11.92 4.49 -6.48
N PHE A 130 -12.82 5.18 -7.18
CA PHE A 130 -13.76 6.12 -6.61
C PHE A 130 -15.14 5.50 -6.61
N LEU A 131 -15.77 5.46 -5.44
CA LEU A 131 -17.06 4.81 -5.23
C LEU A 131 -18.08 5.77 -4.67
N GLU A 132 -19.32 5.56 -5.08
CA GLU A 132 -20.50 6.20 -4.49
C GLU A 132 -21.49 5.13 -4.03
N LYS A 133 -22.20 5.43 -2.95
CA LYS A 133 -23.32 4.61 -2.48
C LYS A 133 -24.61 5.14 -3.05
N ARG A 134 -25.12 4.49 -4.08
CA ARG A 134 -26.37 4.85 -4.77
C ARG A 134 -27.46 3.84 -4.44
N ASN A 135 -28.59 4.31 -3.97
CA ASN A 135 -29.71 3.44 -3.54
C ASN A 135 -29.29 2.35 -2.52
N GLY A 136 -28.39 2.70 -1.60
CA GLY A 136 -27.89 1.80 -0.56
C GLY A 136 -26.80 0.81 -1.02
N LYS A 137 -26.40 0.84 -2.29
CA LYS A 137 -25.41 -0.05 -2.89
C LYS A 137 -24.15 0.73 -3.29
N TRP A 138 -22.98 0.21 -2.97
CA TRP A 138 -21.73 0.75 -3.47
C TRP A 138 -21.56 0.45 -4.95
N GLN A 139 -21.16 1.47 -5.71
CA GLN A 139 -20.85 1.37 -7.13
C GLN A 139 -19.57 2.14 -7.44
N VAL A 140 -18.76 1.62 -8.35
CA VAL A 140 -17.55 2.29 -8.84
C VAL A 140 -17.97 3.34 -9.87
N VAL A 141 -17.66 4.60 -9.60
CA VAL A 141 -17.96 5.73 -10.49
C VAL A 141 -16.77 6.10 -11.36
N SER A 142 -15.57 5.81 -10.88
CA SER A 142 -14.34 6.06 -11.63
C SER A 142 -13.21 5.16 -11.16
N ASN A 143 -12.28 4.90 -12.05
CA ASN A 143 -11.07 4.12 -11.80
C ASN A 143 -9.88 4.79 -12.47
N ALA A 144 -8.71 4.69 -11.84
CA ALA A 144 -7.42 5.06 -12.39
C ALA A 144 -6.37 4.05 -11.97
N GLY A 145 -5.33 3.89 -12.77
CA GLY A 145 -4.21 3.03 -12.43
C GLY A 145 -2.95 3.42 -13.19
N HIS A 146 -1.80 3.14 -12.59
CA HIS A 146 -0.50 3.38 -13.22
C HIS A 146 0.51 2.33 -12.77
N GLY A 147 1.50 2.07 -13.64
CA GLY A 147 2.67 1.27 -13.27
C GLY A 147 3.49 1.97 -12.20
N LEU A 148 4.06 1.21 -11.28
CA LEU A 148 5.02 1.73 -10.31
C LEU A 148 6.40 1.76 -10.96
N ASP A 149 7.01 2.94 -10.99
CA ASP A 149 8.41 3.13 -11.34
C ASP A 149 9.34 2.71 -10.19
N ASP A 150 10.63 2.86 -10.39
CA ASP A 150 11.62 2.49 -9.38
C ASP A 150 11.46 3.29 -8.06
N TYR A 151 11.01 4.54 -8.13
CA TYR A 151 10.72 5.35 -6.93
C TYR A 151 9.53 4.79 -6.15
N GLY A 152 8.41 4.53 -6.83
CA GLY A 152 7.24 3.93 -6.21
C GLY A 152 7.51 2.53 -5.66
N MET A 153 8.33 1.73 -6.34
CA MET A 153 8.73 0.42 -5.86
C MET A 153 9.57 0.50 -4.58
N LEU A 154 10.51 1.42 -4.50
CA LEU A 154 11.36 1.60 -3.31
C LEU A 154 10.56 2.16 -2.13
N GLU A 155 9.64 3.10 -2.37
CA GLU A 155 8.72 3.59 -1.35
C GLU A 155 7.91 2.45 -0.73
N TYR A 156 7.36 1.55 -1.56
CA TYR A 156 6.65 0.37 -1.06
C TYR A 156 7.56 -0.61 -0.34
N MET A 157 8.78 -0.82 -0.80
CA MET A 157 9.71 -1.70 -0.11
C MET A 157 10.01 -1.21 1.32
N GLU A 158 10.15 0.10 1.52
CA GLU A 158 10.30 0.68 2.85
C GLU A 158 9.06 0.45 3.73
N MET A 159 7.87 0.66 3.20
CA MET A 159 6.62 0.41 3.92
C MET A 159 6.45 -1.08 4.27
N ASP A 160 6.69 -1.95 3.29
CA ASP A 160 6.58 -3.41 3.46
C ASP A 160 7.61 -3.93 4.44
N TRP A 161 8.83 -3.37 4.45
CA TRP A 161 9.89 -3.71 5.38
C TRP A 161 9.47 -3.44 6.83
N ASN A 162 8.96 -2.24 7.10
CA ASN A 162 8.46 -1.90 8.44
C ASN A 162 7.33 -2.85 8.88
N ASN A 163 6.41 -3.18 7.98
CA ASN A 163 5.33 -4.14 8.24
C ASN A 163 5.85 -5.55 8.51
N ALA A 164 6.84 -6.00 7.72
CA ALA A 164 7.47 -7.30 7.90
C ALA A 164 8.25 -7.38 9.20
N TYR A 165 8.95 -6.30 9.59
CA TYR A 165 9.64 -6.21 10.87
C TYR A 165 8.67 -6.34 12.05
N ALA A 166 7.60 -5.57 12.04
CA ALA A 166 6.58 -5.62 13.09
C ALA A 166 5.94 -7.01 13.24
N LYS A 167 5.79 -7.75 12.12
CA LYS A 167 5.23 -9.11 12.08
C LYS A 167 6.25 -10.22 12.28
N ARG A 168 7.56 -9.91 12.34
CA ARG A 168 8.65 -10.89 12.36
C ARG A 168 8.60 -11.84 11.15
N ASP A 169 8.24 -11.31 9.96
CA ASP A 169 8.11 -12.08 8.72
C ASP A 169 9.49 -12.40 8.11
N ALA A 170 10.13 -13.44 8.60
CA ALA A 170 11.43 -13.89 8.10
C ALA A 170 11.42 -14.16 6.58
N ALA A 171 10.30 -14.63 6.03
CA ALA A 171 10.21 -14.95 4.61
C ALA A 171 10.30 -13.69 3.73
N TRP A 172 9.78 -12.55 4.20
CA TRP A 172 9.95 -11.27 3.53
C TRP A 172 11.44 -10.88 3.48
N PHE A 173 12.15 -10.99 4.60
CA PHE A 173 13.57 -10.65 4.70
C PHE A 173 14.44 -11.55 3.82
N GLU A 174 14.19 -12.85 3.84
CA GLU A 174 14.91 -13.81 2.98
C GLU A 174 14.75 -13.48 1.50
N ARG A 175 13.57 -13.02 1.06
CA ARG A 175 13.33 -12.66 -0.34
C ARG A 175 13.90 -11.32 -0.75
N ASN A 176 13.93 -10.35 0.16
CA ASN A 176 14.19 -8.95 -0.19
C ASN A 176 15.56 -8.44 0.26
N TYR A 177 16.26 -9.15 1.13
CA TYR A 177 17.66 -8.87 1.43
C TYR A 177 18.56 -9.51 0.39
N ALA A 178 19.52 -8.76 -0.16
CA ALA A 178 20.57 -9.32 -1.01
C ALA A 178 21.44 -10.29 -0.20
N ASP A 179 22.00 -11.33 -0.86
CA ASP A 179 22.78 -12.34 -0.15
C ASP A 179 24.08 -11.77 0.47
N ASP A 180 24.63 -10.71 -0.14
CA ASP A 180 25.80 -9.96 0.33
C ASP A 180 25.41 -8.69 1.13
N MET A 181 24.19 -8.62 1.63
CA MET A 181 23.69 -7.51 2.42
C MET A 181 24.50 -7.30 3.70
N SER A 182 24.60 -6.06 4.11
CA SER A 182 25.20 -5.63 5.38
C SER A 182 24.28 -4.69 6.13
N GLU A 183 24.10 -4.95 7.41
CA GLU A 183 23.47 -4.02 8.36
C GLU A 183 24.50 -3.53 9.37
N VAL A 184 24.41 -2.27 9.76
CA VAL A 184 25.17 -1.76 10.91
C VAL A 184 24.17 -1.59 12.06
N ASP A 185 24.33 -2.39 13.10
CA ASP A 185 23.50 -2.30 14.31
C ASP A 185 23.67 -0.94 14.97
N SER A 186 22.55 -0.25 15.19
CA SER A 186 22.53 1.11 15.74
C SER A 186 22.89 1.16 17.23
N SER A 187 22.91 0.03 17.93
CA SER A 187 23.16 -0.05 19.36
C SER A 187 24.66 -0.16 19.70
N ASP A 188 25.40 -0.93 18.92
CA ASP A 188 26.82 -1.23 19.19
C ASP A 188 27.76 -1.01 17.98
N GLY A 189 27.20 -0.68 16.81
CA GLY A 189 27.95 -0.47 15.57
C GLY A 189 28.46 -1.76 14.93
N LYS A 190 28.04 -2.93 15.41
CA LYS A 190 28.44 -4.21 14.84
C LYS A 190 27.86 -4.37 13.43
N ARG A 191 28.67 -4.88 12.52
CA ARG A 191 28.22 -5.26 11.19
C ARG A 191 27.56 -6.64 11.24
N LEU A 192 26.35 -6.74 10.73
CA LEU A 192 25.57 -7.98 10.59
C LEU A 192 25.48 -8.37 9.12
N SER A 193 25.60 -9.67 8.85
CA SER A 193 25.22 -10.28 7.58
C SER A 193 23.70 -10.48 7.50
N LYS A 194 23.16 -10.78 6.30
CA LYS A 194 21.74 -11.13 6.10
C LYS A 194 21.23 -12.12 7.16
N LYS A 195 21.96 -13.22 7.37
CA LYS A 195 21.57 -14.26 8.34
C LYS A 195 21.53 -13.73 9.77
N GLU A 196 22.53 -12.93 10.16
CA GLU A 196 22.61 -12.36 11.50
C GLU A 196 21.53 -11.30 11.73
N ALA A 197 21.26 -10.45 10.73
CA ALA A 197 20.21 -9.45 10.78
C ALA A 197 18.80 -10.08 10.93
N ILE A 198 18.51 -11.13 10.16
CA ILE A 198 17.24 -11.89 10.28
C ILE A 198 17.15 -12.54 11.67
N ALA A 199 18.23 -13.15 12.17
CA ALA A 199 18.24 -13.75 13.50
C ALA A 199 18.03 -12.69 14.60
N ALA A 200 18.63 -11.52 14.48
CA ALA A 200 18.44 -10.40 15.41
C ALA A 200 17.02 -9.90 15.41
N MET A 201 16.41 -9.70 14.22
CA MET A 201 15.01 -9.31 14.07
C MET A 201 14.05 -10.32 14.72
N LEU A 202 14.29 -11.63 14.53
CA LEU A 202 13.46 -12.68 15.14
C LEU A 202 13.63 -12.75 16.67
N ALA A 203 14.81 -12.40 17.18
CA ALA A 203 15.10 -12.38 18.62
C ALA A 203 14.59 -11.12 19.33
N ASP A 204 14.29 -10.05 18.58
CA ASP A 204 13.81 -8.80 19.12
C ASP A 204 12.40 -8.97 19.74
N LYS A 205 12.30 -8.64 21.04
CA LYS A 205 11.06 -8.76 21.83
C LYS A 205 10.33 -7.44 22.00
N THR A 206 10.80 -6.39 21.35
CA THR A 206 10.09 -5.11 21.35
C THR A 206 8.75 -5.23 20.62
N THR A 207 7.78 -4.44 21.03
CA THR A 207 6.48 -4.36 20.37
C THR A 207 6.30 -2.96 19.83
N ASP A 208 6.20 -2.82 18.52
CA ASP A 208 5.89 -1.55 17.88
C ASP A 208 4.36 -1.36 17.87
N GLU A 209 3.87 -0.35 18.61
CA GLU A 209 2.45 0.02 18.66
C GLU A 209 2.07 0.91 17.47
N SER A 210 3.02 1.74 17.00
CA SER A 210 2.89 2.52 15.78
C SER A 210 4.24 2.78 15.14
N VAL A 211 4.28 2.70 13.81
CA VAL A 211 5.43 3.08 12.97
C VAL A 211 4.93 4.07 11.94
N GLN A 212 5.52 5.26 11.93
CA GLN A 212 5.18 6.31 10.98
C GLN A 212 6.46 6.75 10.24
N ILE A 213 6.40 6.75 8.91
CA ILE A 213 7.43 7.36 8.08
C ILE A 213 7.15 8.87 8.03
N GLU A 214 7.94 9.67 8.75
CA GLU A 214 7.78 11.14 8.80
C GLU A 214 8.36 11.83 7.57
N SER A 215 9.40 11.25 6.99
CA SER A 215 10.01 11.73 5.76
C SER A 215 10.73 10.61 5.03
N MET A 216 10.76 10.71 3.72
CA MET A 216 11.51 9.81 2.84
C MET A 216 12.10 10.60 1.69
N ASN A 217 13.35 10.33 1.36
CA ASN A 217 14.04 10.88 0.18
C ASN A 217 14.72 9.73 -0.55
N ILE A 218 14.32 9.51 -1.78
CA ILE A 218 14.78 8.42 -2.64
C ILE A 218 15.65 9.00 -3.75
N ARG A 219 16.81 8.38 -3.97
CA ARG A 219 17.71 8.68 -5.09
C ARG A 219 18.01 7.40 -5.82
N VAL A 220 17.79 7.37 -7.11
CA VAL A 220 18.05 6.22 -7.99
C VAL A 220 19.11 6.59 -9.00
N GLU A 221 20.11 5.75 -9.14
CA GLU A 221 21.16 5.85 -10.14
C GLU A 221 21.43 4.46 -10.74
N GLY A 222 20.93 4.24 -11.95
CA GLY A 222 21.00 2.94 -12.63
C GLY A 222 20.36 1.82 -11.80
N ASN A 223 21.17 0.83 -11.43
CA ASN A 223 20.74 -0.31 -10.62
C ASN A 223 21.00 -0.15 -9.11
N THR A 224 21.23 1.07 -8.66
CA THR A 224 21.49 1.38 -7.24
C THR A 224 20.57 2.49 -6.79
N ALA A 225 20.09 2.40 -5.57
CA ALA A 225 19.30 3.45 -4.96
C ALA A 225 19.71 3.66 -3.49
N VAL A 226 19.56 4.90 -3.04
CA VAL A 226 19.71 5.26 -1.63
C VAL A 226 18.40 5.89 -1.17
N VAL A 227 17.86 5.34 -0.09
CA VAL A 227 16.67 5.87 0.58
C VAL A 227 17.09 6.40 1.94
N MET A 228 16.76 7.67 2.20
CA MET A 228 16.91 8.27 3.52
C MET A 228 15.53 8.49 4.10
N SER A 229 15.24 7.82 5.19
CA SER A 229 13.94 7.90 5.87
C SER A 229 14.08 8.35 7.32
N VAL A 230 13.02 8.94 7.87
CA VAL A 230 12.88 9.16 9.31
C VAL A 230 11.65 8.41 9.78
N LEU A 231 11.86 7.44 10.65
CA LEU A 231 10.79 6.70 11.30
C LEU A 231 10.52 7.26 12.69
N HIS A 232 9.26 7.49 12.98
CA HIS A 232 8.75 7.74 14.32
C HIS A 232 8.10 6.48 14.84
N ILE A 233 8.68 5.88 15.86
CA ILE A 233 8.28 4.57 16.38
C ILE A 233 7.88 4.72 17.84
N LYS A 234 6.67 4.27 18.16
CA LYS A 234 6.17 4.14 19.54
C LYS A 234 5.91 2.69 19.83
N GLY A 235 6.23 2.27 21.04
CA GLY A 235 6.07 0.87 21.40
C GLY A 235 6.50 0.59 22.83
N ARG A 236 6.79 -0.69 23.07
CA ARG A 236 7.29 -1.17 24.37
C ARG A 236 8.57 -1.97 24.18
N ASP A 237 9.50 -1.74 25.09
CA ASP A 237 10.73 -2.54 25.17
C ASP A 237 10.47 -3.95 25.75
N GLU A 238 11.51 -4.77 25.84
CA GLU A 238 11.43 -6.13 26.39
C GLU A 238 10.95 -6.19 27.86
N LYS A 239 11.05 -5.07 28.57
CA LYS A 239 10.59 -4.94 29.97
C LYS A 239 9.18 -4.36 30.06
N GLY A 240 8.51 -4.12 28.92
CA GLY A 240 7.20 -3.51 28.83
C GLY A 240 7.19 -1.99 29.05
N GLN A 241 8.35 -1.34 29.11
CA GLN A 241 8.46 0.11 29.24
C GLN A 241 8.15 0.78 27.92
N ALA A 242 7.27 1.79 27.93
CA ALA A 242 6.92 2.53 26.73
C ALA A 242 8.13 3.34 26.23
N PHE A 243 8.29 3.37 24.90
CA PHE A 243 9.25 4.24 24.23
C PHE A 243 8.56 5.04 23.11
N ASP A 244 9.13 6.23 22.85
CA ASP A 244 8.78 7.11 21.73
C ASP A 244 10.10 7.59 21.14
N ARG A 245 10.44 7.12 19.93
CA ARG A 245 11.73 7.38 19.34
C ARG A 245 11.64 7.73 17.86
N ARG A 246 12.57 8.58 17.42
CA ARG A 246 12.82 8.83 16.01
C ARG A 246 14.16 8.27 15.62
N THR A 247 14.18 7.57 14.48
CA THR A 247 15.41 7.01 13.93
C THR A 247 15.51 7.42 12.47
N ARG A 248 16.67 7.92 12.07
CA ARG A 248 17.00 8.14 10.67
C ARG A 248 17.68 6.90 10.13
N TYR A 249 17.19 6.39 9.02
CA TYR A 249 17.77 5.29 8.29
C TYR A 249 18.41 5.79 7.00
N ILE A 250 19.50 5.13 6.60
CA ILE A 250 20.10 5.23 5.28
C ILE A 250 20.15 3.81 4.74
N ASP A 251 19.30 3.56 3.76
CA ASP A 251 19.10 2.26 3.17
C ASP A 251 19.58 2.28 1.73
N THR A 252 20.43 1.33 1.39
CA THR A 252 20.96 1.17 0.03
C THR A 252 20.33 -0.06 -0.60
N PHE A 253 19.79 0.13 -1.79
CA PHE A 253 19.18 -0.92 -2.58
C PHE A 253 19.98 -1.19 -3.83
N VAL A 254 19.96 -2.43 -4.28
CA VAL A 254 20.53 -2.86 -5.56
C VAL A 254 19.47 -3.59 -6.39
N LYS A 255 19.43 -3.30 -7.67
CA LYS A 255 18.52 -3.97 -8.61
C LYS A 255 19.26 -5.12 -9.30
N ARG A 256 18.86 -6.36 -9.00
CA ARG A 256 19.41 -7.59 -9.58
C ARG A 256 18.28 -8.38 -10.23
N ASP A 257 18.49 -8.80 -11.46
CA ASP A 257 17.47 -9.52 -12.24
C ASP A 257 16.11 -8.83 -12.28
N GLY A 258 16.12 -7.50 -12.41
CA GLY A 258 14.91 -6.67 -12.46
C GLY A 258 14.25 -6.39 -11.10
N ARG A 259 14.77 -6.93 -9.99
CA ARG A 259 14.21 -6.77 -8.64
C ARG A 259 15.09 -5.91 -7.76
N TRP A 260 14.50 -4.96 -7.06
CA TRP A 260 15.15 -4.23 -5.99
C TRP A 260 15.33 -5.12 -4.76
N MET A 261 16.51 -5.06 -4.14
CA MET A 261 16.86 -5.79 -2.93
C MET A 261 17.61 -4.86 -1.98
N VAL A 262 17.39 -5.01 -0.68
CA VAL A 262 18.14 -4.28 0.34
C VAL A 262 19.59 -4.77 0.32
N TRP A 263 20.54 -3.86 0.15
CA TRP A 263 21.96 -4.17 0.06
C TRP A 263 22.75 -3.71 1.27
N ALA A 264 22.42 -2.54 1.82
CA ALA A 264 22.98 -2.08 3.08
C ALA A 264 21.96 -1.24 3.83
N THR A 265 22.03 -1.26 5.16
CA THR A 265 21.17 -0.44 6.02
C THR A 265 21.91 0.01 7.27
N GLN A 266 21.59 1.21 7.72
CA GLN A 266 22.05 1.75 9.00
C GLN A 266 21.00 2.70 9.58
N GLY A 267 20.65 2.47 10.84
CA GLY A 267 19.81 3.38 11.63
C GLY A 267 20.64 4.26 12.57
N THR A 268 20.23 5.50 12.73
CA THR A 268 20.82 6.44 13.70
C THR A 268 19.70 7.08 14.51
N ARG A 269 19.72 6.91 15.83
CA ARG A 269 18.73 7.53 16.71
C ARG A 269 18.84 9.05 16.67
N ILE A 270 17.73 9.72 16.47
CA ILE A 270 17.63 11.18 16.55
C ILE A 270 17.36 11.53 18.02
N THR A 271 18.34 12.16 18.66
CA THR A 271 18.18 12.72 20.01
C THR A 271 17.73 14.17 19.92
N PRO A 272 16.70 14.60 20.68
CA PRO A 272 16.37 16.02 20.74
C PRO A 272 17.58 16.84 21.17
N VAL A 273 17.86 17.91 20.45
CA VAL A 273 18.86 18.88 20.90
C VAL A 273 18.27 19.61 22.11
N THR A 274 18.72 19.28 23.30
CA THR A 274 18.46 20.09 24.48
C THR A 274 19.19 21.44 24.30
N LYS A 275 18.41 22.51 24.16
CA LYS A 275 18.94 23.88 24.18
C LYS A 275 19.28 24.31 25.59
#